data_ad4a2887310414341d3bd3fdcdfd7593
#
_entry.id   ad4a2887310414341d3bd3fdcdfd7593
#
_cell.length_a   1.000
_cell.length_b   1.000
_cell.length_c   1.000
_cell.angle_alpha   90.00
_cell.angle_beta   90.00
_cell.angle_gamma   90.00
#
_symmetry.space_group_name_H-M   'P 1'
#
loop_
_entity.id
_entity.type
_entity.pdbx_description
1 polymer ?
#
loop_
_entity_poly.entity_id
_entity_poly.type
_entity_poly.pdbx_seq_one_letter_code
_entity_poly.pdbx_strand_id
1 'polypeptide(L)'
;VAEAGDVIREHVPLAPLTSIKVGGEADALAACTSFQGVTDALRWAVERGAPVAVVGKGSNLIVSDAGFRGVVIRLTGRLSSISVRSAHTMWCGGGASLPRAVQRAAAAGLAGLEFGASIPGTVGGAVRIRRISPRCSPGRWCVMPPGAAR
;
A
#
# COMPACT_ATOMS: atom_id res chain seq x y z
N VAL A 1 -2.44 -9.11 20.59
CA VAL A 1 -3.17 -8.11 19.83
C VAL A 1 -4.00 -8.89 18.84
N ALA A 2 -5.35 -8.91 19.02
CA ALA A 2 -6.27 -9.60 18.13
C ALA A 2 -6.08 -9.03 16.72
N GLU A 3 -5.82 -9.88 15.74
CA GLU A 3 -5.85 -9.52 14.33
C GLU A 3 -7.30 -9.11 14.02
N ALA A 4 -7.53 -7.82 13.78
CA ALA A 4 -8.80 -7.37 13.25
C ALA A 4 -8.97 -8.04 11.89
N GLY A 5 -9.96 -8.91 11.76
CA GLY A 5 -10.30 -9.59 10.51
C GLY A 5 -10.64 -8.58 9.40
N ASP A 6 -10.83 -9.08 8.20
CA ASP A 6 -11.29 -8.29 7.05
C ASP A 6 -12.65 -7.65 7.37
N VAL A 7 -12.72 -6.32 7.34
CA VAL A 7 -13.92 -5.56 7.72
C VAL A 7 -14.29 -4.58 6.62
N ILE A 8 -15.53 -4.62 6.16
CA ILE A 8 -16.12 -3.59 5.32
C ILE A 8 -17.01 -2.72 6.24
N ARG A 9 -16.78 -1.42 6.22
CA ARG A 9 -17.57 -0.41 6.95
C ARG A 9 -18.15 0.57 5.94
N GLU A 10 -19.41 0.90 6.10
CA GLU A 10 -20.12 1.87 5.25
C GLU A 10 -20.02 3.29 5.81
N HIS A 11 -20.18 4.28 4.95
CA HIS A 11 -20.20 5.72 5.28
C HIS A 11 -18.97 6.18 6.09
N VAL A 12 -17.77 5.88 5.57
CA VAL A 12 -16.52 6.18 6.29
C VAL A 12 -15.90 7.48 5.83
N PRO A 13 -15.63 8.44 6.74
CA PRO A 13 -14.90 9.67 6.41
C PRO A 13 -13.50 9.36 5.87
N LEU A 14 -13.14 9.95 4.72
CA LEU A 14 -11.84 9.77 4.08
C LEU A 14 -10.79 10.77 4.54
N ALA A 15 -11.19 11.91 5.10
CA ALA A 15 -10.28 12.92 5.62
C ALA A 15 -9.20 12.35 6.58
N PRO A 16 -9.52 11.48 7.56
CA PRO A 16 -8.50 10.87 8.42
C PRO A 16 -7.50 9.97 7.69
N LEU A 17 -7.84 9.50 6.49
CA LEU A 17 -7.02 8.61 5.67
C LEU A 17 -6.06 9.36 4.72
N THR A 18 -6.13 10.69 4.68
CA THR A 18 -5.27 11.55 3.86
C THR A 18 -4.30 12.36 4.73
N SER A 19 -3.14 12.72 4.19
CA SER A 19 -2.18 13.58 4.89
C SER A 19 -2.69 15.01 5.04
N ILE A 20 -3.53 15.47 4.10
CA ILE A 20 -4.09 16.83 4.08
C ILE A 20 -5.27 16.97 5.05
N LYS A 21 -5.87 15.84 5.47
CA LYS A 21 -7.00 15.79 6.42
C LYS A 21 -8.28 16.45 5.92
N VAL A 22 -8.50 16.43 4.59
CA VAL A 22 -9.73 16.92 3.94
C VAL A 22 -10.36 15.83 3.09
N GLY A 23 -11.66 15.96 2.82
CA GLY A 23 -12.44 15.09 1.97
C GLY A 23 -13.64 14.47 2.67
N GLY A 24 -14.70 14.22 1.89
CA GLY A 24 -15.93 13.60 2.32
C GLY A 24 -15.82 12.10 2.58
N GLU A 25 -16.96 11.42 2.62
CA GLU A 25 -17.08 10.01 2.95
C GLU A 25 -16.93 9.11 1.71
N ALA A 26 -16.47 7.88 1.92
CA ALA A 26 -16.66 6.78 0.99
C ALA A 26 -17.95 6.03 1.32
N ASP A 27 -18.62 5.47 0.30
CA ASP A 27 -19.78 4.60 0.54
C ASP A 27 -19.35 3.39 1.37
N ALA A 28 -18.15 2.84 1.10
CA ALA A 28 -17.58 1.78 1.93
C ALA A 28 -16.04 1.86 2.01
N LEU A 29 -15.50 1.41 3.13
CA LEU A 29 -14.08 1.19 3.38
C LEU A 29 -13.85 -0.27 3.74
N ALA A 30 -13.07 -0.97 2.93
CA ALA A 30 -12.61 -2.33 3.18
C ALA A 30 -11.17 -2.32 3.71
N ALA A 31 -10.96 -2.64 4.98
CA ALA A 31 -9.65 -2.86 5.56
C ALA A 31 -9.28 -4.34 5.42
N CYS A 32 -8.52 -4.68 4.38
CA CYS A 32 -8.20 -6.05 4.00
C CYS A 32 -6.86 -6.49 4.62
N THR A 33 -6.90 -7.58 5.38
CA THR A 33 -5.73 -8.23 5.99
C THR A 33 -5.27 -9.45 5.20
N SER A 34 -6.15 -9.97 4.31
CA SER A 34 -5.95 -11.18 3.52
C SER A 34 -6.32 -10.96 2.03
N PHE A 35 -5.88 -11.86 1.16
CA PHE A 35 -6.34 -11.88 -0.24
C PHE A 35 -7.83 -12.18 -0.35
N GLN A 36 -8.37 -13.00 0.56
CA GLN A 36 -9.80 -13.27 0.58
C GLN A 36 -10.58 -11.99 0.87
N GLY A 37 -10.17 -11.18 1.85
CA GLY A 37 -10.81 -9.90 2.14
C GLY A 37 -10.77 -8.93 0.96
N VAL A 38 -9.68 -8.92 0.17
CA VAL A 38 -9.64 -8.13 -1.08
C VAL A 38 -10.68 -8.65 -2.08
N THR A 39 -10.77 -9.98 -2.24
CA THR A 39 -11.73 -10.61 -3.15
C THR A 39 -13.17 -10.29 -2.75
N ASP A 40 -13.47 -10.33 -1.47
CA ASP A 40 -14.80 -10.04 -0.94
C ASP A 40 -15.17 -8.56 -1.11
N ALA A 41 -14.21 -7.65 -0.90
CA ALA A 41 -14.40 -6.23 -1.17
C ALA A 41 -14.66 -5.94 -2.66
N LEU A 42 -13.94 -6.62 -3.56
CA LEU A 42 -14.16 -6.51 -5.01
C LEU A 42 -15.52 -7.08 -5.41
N ARG A 43 -15.94 -8.21 -4.84
CA ARG A 43 -17.27 -8.80 -5.08
C ARG A 43 -18.36 -7.84 -4.62
N TRP A 44 -18.22 -7.28 -3.42
CA TRP A 44 -19.15 -6.27 -2.89
C TRP A 44 -19.32 -5.09 -3.86
N ALA A 45 -18.21 -4.62 -4.45
CA ALA A 45 -18.23 -3.52 -5.43
C ALA A 45 -18.96 -3.93 -6.72
N VAL A 46 -18.67 -5.12 -7.26
CA VAL A 46 -19.28 -5.63 -8.49
C VAL A 46 -20.79 -5.79 -8.32
N GLU A 47 -21.25 -6.38 -7.23
CA GLU A 47 -22.68 -6.58 -6.94
C GLU A 47 -23.48 -5.27 -6.89
N ARG A 48 -22.81 -4.15 -6.56
CA ARG A 48 -23.41 -2.82 -6.45
C ARG A 48 -23.11 -1.90 -7.63
N GLY A 49 -22.35 -2.37 -8.61
CA GLY A 49 -21.86 -1.53 -9.71
C GLY A 49 -20.99 -0.36 -9.21
N ALA A 50 -20.38 -0.50 -8.03
CA ALA A 50 -19.64 0.55 -7.36
C ALA A 50 -18.18 0.61 -7.85
N PRO A 51 -17.61 1.82 -8.09
CA PRO A 51 -16.21 1.95 -8.41
C PRO A 51 -15.31 1.58 -7.23
N VAL A 52 -14.08 1.17 -7.55
CA VAL A 52 -13.07 0.76 -6.56
C VAL A 52 -11.90 1.72 -6.58
N ALA A 53 -11.47 2.16 -5.39
CA ALA A 53 -10.22 2.88 -5.18
C ALA A 53 -9.35 2.14 -4.16
N VAL A 54 -8.03 2.14 -4.37
CA VAL A 54 -7.07 1.59 -3.41
C VAL A 54 -6.29 2.73 -2.79
N VAL A 55 -6.32 2.84 -1.46
CA VAL A 55 -5.65 3.91 -0.73
C VAL A 55 -4.58 3.32 0.19
N GLY A 56 -3.34 3.80 0.03
CA GLY A 56 -2.25 3.47 0.93
C GLY A 56 -2.25 4.36 2.18
N LYS A 57 -1.23 5.21 2.33
CA LYS A 57 -1.14 6.21 3.42
C LYS A 57 -1.84 7.53 3.11
N GLY A 58 -2.42 7.69 1.91
CA GLY A 58 -3.06 8.93 1.50
C GLY A 58 -2.12 10.14 1.42
N SER A 59 -0.80 9.91 1.28
CA SER A 59 0.21 10.98 1.27
C SER A 59 0.24 11.79 -0.03
N ASN A 60 -0.38 11.30 -1.08
CA ASN A 60 -0.48 11.97 -2.38
C ASN A 60 -1.93 11.86 -2.89
N LEU A 61 -2.89 12.14 -2.01
CA LEU A 61 -4.30 12.01 -2.29
C LEU A 61 -5.05 13.23 -1.75
N ILE A 62 -5.84 13.83 -2.61
CA ILE A 62 -6.84 14.85 -2.26
C ILE A 62 -8.20 14.23 -2.59
N VAL A 63 -9.09 14.24 -1.63
CA VAL A 63 -10.46 13.74 -1.77
C VAL A 63 -11.41 14.93 -1.77
N SER A 64 -12.35 14.94 -2.70
CA SER A 64 -13.42 15.93 -2.77
C SER A 64 -14.30 15.86 -1.52
N ASP A 65 -14.91 17.00 -1.12
CA ASP A 65 -15.89 17.05 -0.05
C ASP A 65 -17.15 16.24 -0.35
N ALA A 66 -17.48 16.04 -1.65
CA ALA A 66 -18.52 15.11 -2.08
C ALA A 66 -18.20 13.64 -1.77
N GLY A 67 -16.96 13.34 -1.40
CA GLY A 67 -16.50 11.99 -1.07
C GLY A 67 -16.23 11.10 -2.30
N PHE A 68 -16.28 9.80 -2.08
CA PHE A 68 -16.09 8.78 -3.11
C PHE A 68 -17.28 7.81 -3.11
N ARG A 69 -18.07 7.82 -4.19
CA ARG A 69 -19.23 6.93 -4.35
C ARG A 69 -18.77 5.55 -4.82
N GLY A 70 -18.26 4.76 -3.87
CA GLY A 70 -17.71 3.44 -4.12
C GLY A 70 -16.99 2.86 -2.92
N VAL A 71 -16.24 1.77 -3.14
CA VAL A 71 -15.47 1.11 -2.09
C VAL A 71 -13.99 1.53 -2.13
N VAL A 72 -13.49 1.97 -0.99
CA VAL A 72 -12.06 2.23 -0.77
C VAL A 72 -11.44 1.00 -0.11
N ILE A 73 -10.43 0.42 -0.75
CA ILE A 73 -9.69 -0.73 -0.22
C ILE A 73 -8.39 -0.22 0.42
N ARG A 74 -8.11 -0.68 1.64
CA ARG A 74 -6.83 -0.51 2.33
C ARG A 74 -6.21 -1.86 2.65
N LEU A 75 -4.95 -2.04 2.27
CA LEU A 75 -4.18 -3.24 2.57
C LEU A 75 -3.52 -3.10 3.95
N THR A 76 -3.84 -3.99 4.87
CA THR A 76 -3.39 -3.97 6.27
C THR A 76 -2.93 -5.35 6.72
N GLY A 77 -2.59 -5.54 7.98
CA GLY A 77 -2.21 -6.83 8.54
C GLY A 77 -1.13 -7.54 7.71
N ARG A 78 -1.40 -8.77 7.29
CA ARG A 78 -0.47 -9.60 6.50
C ARG A 78 -0.15 -8.98 5.13
N LEU A 79 -1.07 -8.22 4.53
CA LEU A 79 -0.87 -7.53 3.26
C LEU A 79 0.00 -6.27 3.39
N SER A 80 0.41 -5.89 4.62
CA SER A 80 1.37 -4.83 4.92
C SER A 80 2.66 -5.35 5.59
N SER A 81 2.90 -6.64 5.59
CA SER A 81 4.08 -7.25 6.20
C SER A 81 5.34 -7.06 5.34
N ILE A 82 6.50 -7.13 6.00
CA ILE A 82 7.82 -7.03 5.37
C ILE A 82 8.66 -8.21 5.89
N SER A 83 9.27 -8.97 4.98
CA SER A 83 10.04 -10.17 5.30
C SER A 83 11.28 -10.25 4.43
N VAL A 84 12.46 -10.31 5.03
CA VAL A 84 13.72 -10.62 4.34
C VAL A 84 13.73 -12.12 4.05
N ARG A 85 13.94 -12.49 2.79
CA ARG A 85 13.88 -13.88 2.32
C ARG A 85 15.25 -14.49 2.10
N SER A 86 16.22 -13.68 1.69
CA SER A 86 17.60 -14.09 1.47
C SER A 86 18.54 -12.89 1.55
N ALA A 87 19.84 -13.11 1.36
CA ALA A 87 20.86 -12.06 1.26
C ALA A 87 20.60 -11.05 0.11
N HIS A 88 19.68 -11.34 -0.81
CA HIS A 88 19.43 -10.50 -1.99
C HIS A 88 17.95 -10.22 -2.25
N THR A 89 17.04 -10.73 -1.40
CA THR A 89 15.60 -10.63 -1.63
C THR A 89 14.83 -10.27 -0.37
N MET A 90 13.92 -9.32 -0.53
CA MET A 90 12.93 -8.95 0.47
C MET A 90 11.53 -8.99 -0.14
N TRP A 91 10.58 -9.55 0.59
CA TRP A 91 9.17 -9.52 0.25
C TRP A 91 8.47 -8.41 1.03
N CYS A 92 7.64 -7.63 0.33
CA CYS A 92 6.84 -6.58 0.94
C CYS A 92 5.40 -6.67 0.45
N GLY A 93 4.46 -6.66 1.37
CA GLY A 93 3.04 -6.49 1.04
C GLY A 93 2.77 -5.09 0.48
N GLY A 94 1.77 -4.95 -0.39
CA GLY A 94 1.42 -3.66 -1.02
C GLY A 94 1.06 -2.56 -0.01
N GLY A 95 0.51 -2.93 1.16
CA GLY A 95 0.20 -2.01 2.26
C GLY A 95 1.40 -1.63 3.14
N ALA A 96 2.57 -2.26 2.94
CA ALA A 96 3.76 -1.98 3.73
C ALA A 96 4.22 -0.53 3.58
N SER A 97 4.68 0.08 4.66
CA SER A 97 5.28 1.42 4.62
C SER A 97 6.58 1.40 3.82
N LEU A 98 6.70 2.26 2.81
CA LEU A 98 7.92 2.35 2.00
C LEU A 98 9.16 2.73 2.84
N PRO A 99 9.14 3.76 3.71
CA PRO A 99 10.29 4.05 4.57
C PRO A 99 10.67 2.88 5.50
N ARG A 100 9.69 2.15 6.05
CA ARG A 100 9.97 0.97 6.87
C ARG A 100 10.58 -0.17 6.05
N ALA A 101 10.16 -0.34 4.79
CA ALA A 101 10.77 -1.33 3.90
C ALA A 101 12.24 -0.99 3.64
N VAL A 102 12.55 0.29 3.38
CA VAL A 102 13.94 0.77 3.22
C VAL A 102 14.78 0.52 4.47
N GLN A 103 14.27 0.86 5.65
CA GLN A 103 14.98 0.61 6.92
C GLN A 103 15.27 -0.87 7.14
N ARG A 104 14.29 -1.74 6.82
CA ARG A 104 14.47 -3.20 6.94
C ARG A 104 15.46 -3.75 5.92
N ALA A 105 15.48 -3.20 4.70
CA ALA A 105 16.46 -3.53 3.68
C ALA A 105 17.88 -3.16 4.16
N ALA A 106 18.07 -1.92 4.60
CA ALA A 106 19.37 -1.44 5.11
C ALA A 106 19.87 -2.27 6.30
N ALA A 107 19.00 -2.57 7.26
CA ALA A 107 19.34 -3.43 8.42
C ALA A 107 19.70 -4.87 8.02
N ALA A 108 19.30 -5.32 6.86
CA ALA A 108 19.64 -6.64 6.29
C ALA A 108 20.81 -6.58 5.29
N GLY A 109 21.49 -5.43 5.15
CA GLY A 109 22.58 -5.25 4.19
C GLY A 109 22.13 -5.22 2.73
N LEU A 110 20.84 -4.97 2.47
CA LEU A 110 20.29 -4.86 1.11
C LEU A 110 20.35 -3.41 0.65
N ALA A 111 21.01 -3.14 -0.46
CA ALA A 111 21.14 -1.82 -1.07
C ALA A 111 20.19 -1.62 -2.26
N GLY A 112 20.04 -0.36 -2.72
CA GLY A 112 19.28 -0.01 -3.94
C GLY A 112 17.83 0.46 -3.68
N LEU A 113 17.41 0.60 -2.40
CA LEU A 113 16.12 1.15 -2.01
C LEU A 113 16.24 2.51 -1.29
N GLU A 114 17.43 3.07 -1.18
CA GLU A 114 17.75 4.28 -0.38
C GLU A 114 16.91 5.48 -0.81
N PHE A 115 16.62 5.60 -2.10
CA PHE A 115 15.76 6.66 -2.67
C PHE A 115 14.36 6.71 -2.04
N GLY A 116 13.88 5.58 -1.50
CA GLY A 116 12.55 5.46 -0.89
C GLY A 116 12.48 5.93 0.57
N ALA A 117 13.62 6.25 1.19
CA ALA A 117 13.68 6.56 2.63
C ALA A 117 12.82 7.77 3.02
N SER A 118 12.82 8.81 2.19
CA SER A 118 12.07 10.05 2.42
C SER A 118 10.74 10.13 1.69
N ILE A 119 10.34 9.06 0.98
CA ILE A 119 9.07 9.06 0.22
C ILE A 119 7.96 8.52 1.13
N PRO A 120 7.01 9.38 1.55
CA PRO A 120 5.88 8.91 2.33
C PRO A 120 4.96 8.07 1.44
N GLY A 121 4.43 6.97 1.98
CA GLY A 121 3.52 6.12 1.22
C GLY A 121 3.68 4.63 1.54
N THR A 122 3.07 3.82 0.68
CA THR A 122 3.16 2.36 0.74
C THR A 122 3.96 1.81 -0.44
N VAL A 123 4.48 0.61 -0.27
CA VAL A 123 5.18 -0.13 -1.33
C VAL A 123 4.29 -0.26 -2.58
N GLY A 124 3.01 -0.65 -2.42
CA GLY A 124 2.07 -0.77 -3.53
C GLY A 124 1.83 0.56 -4.25
N GLY A 125 1.73 1.67 -3.51
CA GLY A 125 1.60 3.01 -4.08
C GLY A 125 2.84 3.40 -4.90
N ALA A 126 4.04 3.12 -4.39
CA ALA A 126 5.29 3.40 -5.10
C ALA A 126 5.41 2.59 -6.40
N VAL A 127 5.03 1.31 -6.38
CA VAL A 127 4.99 0.44 -7.56
C VAL A 127 4.01 1.00 -8.61
N ARG A 128 2.81 1.40 -8.17
CA ARG A 128 1.76 1.90 -9.08
C ARG A 128 2.12 3.21 -9.77
N ILE A 129 2.81 4.12 -9.06
CA ILE A 129 3.22 5.43 -9.59
C ILE A 129 4.50 5.32 -10.45
N ARG A 130 5.07 4.13 -10.62
CA ARG A 130 6.33 3.91 -11.35
C ARG A 130 7.52 4.76 -10.82
N ARG A 131 7.54 5.07 -9.53
CA ARG A 131 8.69 5.72 -8.88
C ARG A 131 9.81 4.73 -8.55
N ILE A 132 9.93 3.68 -9.36
CA ILE A 132 10.93 2.63 -9.22
C ILE A 132 12.04 2.90 -10.21
N SER A 133 13.27 2.68 -9.78
CA SER A 133 14.48 2.79 -10.61
C SER A 133 14.26 2.27 -12.04
N PRO A 134 14.73 2.97 -13.09
CA PRO A 134 14.60 2.56 -14.49
C PRO A 134 15.25 1.21 -14.81
N ARG A 135 15.95 0.58 -13.87
CA ARG A 135 16.61 -0.72 -14.03
C ARG A 135 15.79 -1.93 -13.60
N CYS A 136 14.54 -1.75 -13.15
CA CYS A 136 13.68 -2.85 -12.72
C CYS A 136 12.52 -3.07 -13.67
N SER A 137 12.31 -4.31 -14.08
CA SER A 137 11.11 -4.72 -14.84
C SER A 137 9.83 -4.48 -14.03
N PRO A 138 8.69 -4.20 -14.66
CA PRO A 138 7.42 -4.01 -13.97
C PRO A 138 7.11 -5.19 -13.04
N GLY A 139 6.86 -4.92 -11.76
CA GLY A 139 6.48 -5.93 -10.78
C GLY A 139 7.62 -6.66 -10.06
N ARG A 140 8.88 -6.36 -10.36
CA ARG A 140 10.03 -6.91 -9.60
C ARG A 140 10.87 -5.78 -9.00
N TRP A 141 11.09 -5.84 -7.71
CA TRP A 141 12.09 -5.04 -7.02
C TRP A 141 13.42 -5.78 -7.09
N CYS A 142 14.39 -5.22 -7.87
CA CYS A 142 15.75 -5.72 -7.83
C CYS A 142 16.50 -4.94 -6.74
N VAL A 143 16.77 -5.59 -5.62
CA VAL A 143 17.71 -5.08 -4.62
C VAL A 143 19.08 -5.56 -5.03
N MET A 144 20.00 -4.63 -5.34
CA MET A 144 21.37 -4.98 -5.66
C MET A 144 22.17 -5.24 -4.38
N PRO A 145 23.09 -6.21 -4.38
CA PRO A 145 24.02 -6.39 -3.26
C PRO A 145 24.96 -5.16 -3.16
N PRO A 146 25.43 -4.82 -1.94
CA PRO A 146 26.41 -3.78 -1.77
C PRO A 146 27.65 -4.07 -2.62
N GLY A 147 28.09 -3.10 -3.43
CA GLY A 147 29.26 -3.22 -4.31
C GLY A 147 28.97 -3.45 -5.81
N ALA A 148 27.73 -3.60 -6.23
CA ALA A 148 27.35 -3.76 -7.65
C ALA A 148 27.16 -2.43 -8.41
N ALA A 149 27.57 -1.30 -7.87
CA ALA A 149 27.59 -0.02 -8.57
C ALA A 149 28.90 0.11 -9.35
N ARG A 150 28.88 -0.21 -10.63
CA ARG A 150 29.79 0.30 -11.67
C ARG A 150 28.97 0.85 -12.81
#